data_c7a09fc9991afe8cdb7608691aaef1f8
#
_entry.id   c7a09fc9991afe8cdb7608691aaef1f8
#
_cell.length_a   1.000
_cell.length_b   1.000
_cell.length_c   1.000
_cell.angle_alpha   90.00
_cell.angle_beta   90.00
_cell.angle_gamma   90.00
#
_symmetry.space_group_name_H-M   'P 1'
#
loop_
_entity.id
_entity.type
_entity.pdbx_description
1 polymer ?
#
loop_
_entity_poly.entity_id
_entity_poly.type
_entity_poly.pdbx_seq_one_letter_code
_entity_poly.pdbx_strand_id
1 'polypeptide(L)'
;SNCAQTVMRVYAKEIGLDEDLAAAIGSNFGGGMRCGATCGAIAAGYMVLGAKGIESPAVLNEFRKCIAKKHDGMTDCADLLRANAAKGGEKKPHCDNMIEEVITLIDELTDGR
;
A
#
# COMPACT_ATOMS: atom_id res chain seq x y z
N SER A 1 0.50 4.38 13.57
CA SER A 1 0.94 3.43 12.53
C SER A 1 1.30 4.16 11.25
N ASN A 2 2.34 3.72 10.55
CA ASN A 2 2.64 4.21 9.21
C ASN A 2 1.70 3.55 8.19
N CYS A 3 1.77 3.98 6.91
CA CYS A 3 0.85 3.48 5.88
C CYS A 3 0.93 1.96 5.69
N ALA A 4 2.13 1.39 5.73
CA ALA A 4 2.29 -0.06 5.58
C ALA A 4 1.67 -0.79 6.77
N GLN A 5 1.90 -0.31 7.99
CA GLN A 5 1.33 -0.91 9.19
C GLN A 5 -0.19 -0.85 9.18
N THR A 6 -0.76 0.25 8.71
CA THR A 6 -2.23 0.41 8.65
C THR A 6 -2.84 -0.61 7.70
N VAL A 7 -2.28 -0.78 6.51
CA VAL A 7 -2.77 -1.80 5.56
C VAL A 7 -2.66 -3.20 6.18
N MET A 8 -1.52 -3.51 6.81
CA MET A 8 -1.32 -4.80 7.43
C MET A 8 -2.31 -5.06 8.57
N ARG A 9 -2.61 -4.05 9.40
CA ARG A 9 -3.61 -4.19 10.46
C ARG A 9 -5.01 -4.49 9.93
N VAL A 10 -5.40 -3.80 8.84
CA VAL A 10 -6.71 -3.99 8.23
C VAL A 10 -6.92 -5.44 7.78
N TYR A 11 -5.90 -6.06 7.22
CA TYR A 11 -6.00 -7.42 6.67
C TYR A 11 -5.48 -8.52 7.59
N ALA A 12 -4.97 -8.19 8.77
CA ALA A 12 -4.34 -9.16 9.66
C ALA A 12 -5.18 -10.40 9.89
N LYS A 13 -6.45 -10.22 10.24
CA LYS A 13 -7.36 -11.34 10.51
C LYS A 13 -7.57 -12.20 9.27
N GLU A 14 -7.79 -11.58 8.12
CA GLU A 14 -8.03 -12.29 6.86
C GLU A 14 -6.84 -13.14 6.42
N ILE A 15 -5.63 -12.68 6.69
CA ILE A 15 -4.41 -13.41 6.31
C ILE A 15 -3.85 -14.29 7.43
N GLY A 16 -4.61 -14.43 8.52
CA GLY A 16 -4.26 -15.36 9.59
C GLY A 16 -3.14 -14.88 10.51
N LEU A 17 -2.92 -13.58 10.62
CA LEU A 17 -1.90 -13.03 11.50
C LEU A 17 -2.51 -12.29 12.68
N ASP A 18 -1.81 -12.33 13.82
CA ASP A 18 -2.06 -11.42 14.91
C ASP A 18 -1.88 -9.97 14.44
N GLU A 19 -2.73 -9.06 14.87
CA GLU A 19 -2.71 -7.67 14.41
C GLU A 19 -1.38 -6.98 14.74
N ASP A 20 -0.83 -7.22 15.93
CA ASP A 20 0.44 -6.61 16.32
C ASP A 20 1.61 -7.16 15.51
N LEU A 21 1.60 -8.46 15.20
CA LEU A 21 2.62 -9.07 14.34
C LEU A 21 2.51 -8.52 12.91
N ALA A 22 1.30 -8.41 12.39
CA ALA A 22 1.08 -7.84 11.06
C ALA A 22 1.64 -6.41 10.97
N ALA A 23 1.34 -5.59 11.97
CA ALA A 23 1.87 -4.22 12.04
C ALA A 23 3.40 -4.22 12.17
N ALA A 24 3.97 -5.13 12.96
CA ALA A 24 5.42 -5.23 13.12
C ALA A 24 6.10 -5.56 11.80
N ILE A 25 5.52 -6.44 10.98
CA ILE A 25 6.04 -6.76 9.65
C ILE A 25 6.09 -5.51 8.76
N GLY A 26 5.09 -4.64 8.85
CA GLY A 26 5.03 -3.41 8.07
C GLY A 26 5.87 -2.26 8.61
N SER A 27 6.46 -2.38 9.80
CA SER A 27 7.06 -1.25 10.50
C SER A 27 8.19 -0.55 9.75
N ASN A 28 8.99 -1.30 8.99
CA ASN A 28 10.13 -0.75 8.26
C ASN A 28 9.81 -0.33 6.83
N PHE A 29 8.55 -0.42 6.43
CA PHE A 29 8.10 -0.09 5.06
C PHE A 29 7.42 1.27 4.97
N GLY A 30 7.18 1.93 6.10
CA GLY A 30 6.66 3.30 6.10
C GLY A 30 7.67 4.27 5.48
N GLY A 31 7.18 5.33 4.85
CA GLY A 31 8.05 6.29 4.18
C GLY A 31 8.82 5.69 3.00
N GLY A 32 8.26 4.68 2.34
CA GLY A 32 8.90 4.00 1.22
C GLY A 32 10.19 3.29 1.65
N MET A 33 10.07 2.32 2.55
CA MET A 33 11.20 1.62 3.16
C MET A 33 12.16 2.60 3.86
N ARG A 34 11.59 3.67 4.45
CA ARG A 34 12.30 4.74 5.17
C ARG A 34 13.31 5.51 4.32
N CYS A 35 13.26 5.35 3.00
CA CYS A 35 14.20 6.00 2.07
C CYS A 35 13.51 6.58 0.83
N GLY A 36 12.21 6.77 0.88
CA GLY A 36 11.47 7.36 -0.24
C GLY A 36 11.24 6.43 -1.43
N ALA A 37 11.48 5.14 -1.25
CA ALA A 37 11.24 4.12 -2.28
C ALA A 37 9.74 3.80 -2.38
N THR A 38 9.37 2.63 -2.84
CA THR A 38 7.96 2.25 -3.05
C THR A 38 7.07 2.62 -1.87
N CYS A 39 5.95 3.27 -2.14
CA CYS A 39 4.96 3.65 -1.13
C CYS A 39 4.64 2.45 -0.21
N GLY A 40 4.67 2.69 1.11
CA GLY A 40 4.44 1.64 2.09
C GLY A 40 3.09 0.95 1.97
N ALA A 41 2.04 1.68 1.58
CA ALA A 41 0.73 1.10 1.34
C ALA A 41 0.77 0.11 0.16
N ILE A 42 1.48 0.46 -0.91
CA ILE A 42 1.64 -0.41 -2.07
C ILE A 42 2.43 -1.66 -1.69
N ALA A 43 3.55 -1.49 -0.97
CA ALA A 43 4.37 -2.62 -0.53
C ALA A 43 3.56 -3.58 0.36
N ALA A 44 2.81 -3.05 1.31
CA ALA A 44 1.93 -3.87 2.16
C ALA A 44 0.84 -4.55 1.34
N GLY A 45 0.33 -3.88 0.31
CA GLY A 45 -0.64 -4.47 -0.62
C GLY A 45 -0.09 -5.73 -1.29
N TYR A 46 1.17 -5.70 -1.72
CA TYR A 46 1.85 -6.87 -2.28
C TYR A 46 1.90 -8.01 -1.25
N MET A 47 2.21 -7.70 0.01
CA MET A 47 2.26 -8.69 1.07
C MET A 47 0.90 -9.35 1.30
N VAL A 48 -0.16 -8.54 1.36
CA VAL A 48 -1.53 -9.04 1.54
C VAL A 48 -1.95 -9.92 0.38
N LEU A 49 -1.68 -9.48 -0.85
CA LEU A 49 -2.00 -10.27 -2.04
C LEU A 49 -1.28 -11.61 -2.01
N GLY A 50 0.01 -11.62 -1.66
CA GLY A 50 0.78 -12.86 -1.52
C GLY A 50 0.20 -13.79 -0.46
N ALA A 51 -0.18 -13.24 0.70
CA ALA A 51 -0.79 -14.01 1.78
C ALA A 51 -2.13 -14.62 1.36
N LYS A 52 -2.82 -13.99 0.41
CA LYS A 52 -4.08 -14.51 -0.15
C LYS A 52 -3.85 -15.46 -1.34
N GLY A 53 -2.60 -15.81 -1.62
CA GLY A 53 -2.26 -16.75 -2.68
C GLY A 53 -2.11 -16.13 -4.07
N ILE A 54 -2.07 -14.82 -4.18
CA ILE A 54 -1.92 -14.13 -5.46
C ILE A 54 -0.44 -13.84 -5.70
N GLU A 55 0.16 -14.62 -6.59
CA GLU A 55 1.58 -14.52 -6.95
C GLU A 55 1.80 -14.22 -8.44
N SER A 56 0.72 -14.04 -9.20
CA SER A 56 0.79 -13.81 -10.63
C SER A 56 1.44 -12.47 -10.96
N PRO A 57 2.53 -12.44 -11.76
CA PRO A 57 3.09 -11.18 -12.21
C PRO A 57 2.10 -10.28 -12.93
N ALA A 58 1.16 -10.88 -13.69
CA ALA A 58 0.13 -10.11 -14.40
C ALA A 58 -0.79 -9.37 -13.45
N VAL A 59 -1.25 -10.04 -12.38
CA VAL A 59 -2.13 -9.41 -11.37
C VAL A 59 -1.37 -8.34 -10.59
N LEU A 60 -0.14 -8.61 -10.19
CA LEU A 60 0.68 -7.66 -9.45
C LEU A 60 0.99 -6.42 -10.28
N ASN A 61 1.28 -6.59 -11.58
CA ASN A 61 1.47 -5.47 -12.49
C ASN A 61 0.20 -4.63 -12.65
N GLU A 62 -0.95 -5.29 -12.75
CA GLU A 62 -2.25 -4.61 -12.82
C GLU A 62 -2.52 -3.80 -11.56
N PHE A 63 -2.28 -4.39 -10.41
CA PHE A 63 -2.42 -3.71 -9.11
C PHE A 63 -1.58 -2.42 -9.08
N ARG A 64 -0.29 -2.53 -9.40
CA ARG A 64 0.61 -1.38 -9.36
C ARG A 64 0.23 -0.33 -10.39
N LYS A 65 -0.11 -0.75 -11.62
CA LYS A 65 -0.50 0.16 -12.71
C LYS A 65 -1.78 0.93 -12.39
N CYS A 66 -2.76 0.28 -11.78
CA CYS A 66 -4.01 0.95 -11.39
C CYS A 66 -3.76 2.10 -10.42
N ILE A 67 -2.86 1.89 -9.46
CA ILE A 67 -2.51 2.94 -8.51
C ILE A 67 -1.67 4.03 -9.18
N ALA A 68 -0.64 3.63 -9.92
CA ALA A 68 0.25 4.57 -10.62
C ALA A 68 -0.52 5.49 -11.56
N LYS A 69 -1.52 4.97 -12.24
CA LYS A 69 -2.34 5.73 -13.19
C LYS A 69 -3.03 6.94 -12.54
N LYS A 70 -3.39 6.83 -11.27
CA LYS A 70 -4.01 7.91 -10.51
C LYS A 70 -3.00 8.95 -10.00
N HIS A 71 -1.71 8.67 -10.17
CA HIS A 71 -0.61 9.47 -9.62
C HIS A 71 0.48 9.73 -10.66
N ASP A 72 0.09 9.97 -11.91
CA ASP A 72 1.01 10.32 -13.02
C ASP A 72 2.15 9.31 -13.19
N GLY A 73 1.88 8.03 -12.92
CA GLY A 73 2.87 6.96 -13.05
C GLY A 73 3.77 6.78 -11.84
N MET A 74 3.60 7.59 -10.80
CA MET A 74 4.44 7.54 -9.61
C MET A 74 3.97 6.48 -8.62
N THR A 75 4.94 5.74 -8.05
CA THR A 75 4.70 4.76 -7.00
C THR A 75 5.66 4.91 -5.83
N ASP A 76 6.71 5.71 -5.99
CA ASP A 76 7.68 5.94 -4.92
C ASP A 76 7.22 7.03 -3.97
N CYS A 77 7.40 6.77 -2.67
CA CYS A 77 6.98 7.68 -1.60
C CYS A 77 7.53 9.10 -1.80
N ALA A 78 8.81 9.24 -2.13
CA ALA A 78 9.43 10.55 -2.33
C ALA A 78 8.75 11.34 -3.44
N ASP A 79 8.48 10.70 -4.57
CA ASP A 79 7.84 11.34 -5.72
C ASP A 79 6.40 11.74 -5.39
N LEU A 80 5.67 10.83 -4.76
CA LEU A 80 4.27 11.06 -4.38
C LEU A 80 4.14 12.22 -3.38
N LEU A 81 5.01 12.25 -2.38
CA LEU A 81 4.99 13.32 -1.37
C LEU A 81 5.39 14.66 -1.99
N ARG A 82 6.37 14.67 -2.89
CA ARG A 82 6.79 15.88 -3.58
C ARG A 82 5.67 16.45 -4.44
N ALA A 83 5.00 15.60 -5.22
CA ALA A 83 3.87 16.00 -6.05
C ALA A 83 2.70 16.53 -5.20
N ASN A 84 2.42 15.87 -4.08
CA ASN A 84 1.38 16.30 -3.16
C ASN A 84 1.68 17.67 -2.55
N ALA A 85 2.92 17.89 -2.12
CA ALA A 85 3.36 19.18 -1.55
C ALA A 85 3.28 20.30 -2.59
N ALA A 86 3.61 20.02 -3.85
CA ALA A 86 3.54 21.00 -4.94
C ALA A 86 2.10 21.48 -5.18
N LYS A 87 1.11 20.66 -4.83
CA LYS A 87 -0.32 21.03 -4.91
C LYS A 87 -0.84 21.69 -3.65
N GLY A 88 0.03 21.93 -2.66
CA GLY A 88 -0.36 22.50 -1.37
C GLY A 88 -0.99 21.49 -0.41
N GLY A 89 -0.89 20.20 -0.71
CA GLY A 89 -1.45 19.15 0.14
C GLY A 89 -0.58 18.81 1.35
N GLU A 90 -1.22 18.34 2.40
CA GLU A 90 -0.53 17.86 3.60
C GLU A 90 -0.24 16.37 3.48
N LYS A 91 0.79 15.90 4.22
CA LYS A 91 1.24 14.51 4.17
C LYS A 91 0.18 13.52 4.65
N LYS A 92 -0.45 13.78 5.80
CA LYS A 92 -1.37 12.81 6.40
C LYS A 92 -2.58 12.51 5.51
N PRO A 93 -3.33 13.49 4.99
CA PRO A 93 -4.43 13.21 4.08
C PRO A 93 -3.98 12.46 2.83
N HIS A 94 -2.80 12.76 2.31
CA HIS A 94 -2.24 12.05 1.16
C HIS A 94 -1.99 10.57 1.49
N CYS A 95 -1.34 10.30 2.63
CA CYS A 95 -1.05 8.93 3.05
C CYS A 95 -2.34 8.15 3.31
N ASP A 96 -3.33 8.78 3.94
CA ASP A 96 -4.63 8.16 4.17
C ASP A 96 -5.32 7.80 2.86
N ASN A 97 -5.21 8.66 1.85
CA ASN A 97 -5.75 8.40 0.52
C ASN A 97 -5.06 7.21 -0.16
N MET A 98 -3.73 7.11 -0.05
CA MET A 98 -2.98 5.98 -0.60
C MET A 98 -3.42 4.67 0.04
N ILE A 99 -3.61 4.66 1.35
CA ILE A 99 -4.10 3.49 2.09
C ILE A 99 -5.47 3.08 1.56
N GLU A 100 -6.37 4.04 1.40
CA GLU A 100 -7.73 3.80 0.92
C GLU A 100 -7.76 3.23 -0.49
N GLU A 101 -6.95 3.79 -1.39
CA GLU A 101 -6.83 3.29 -2.77
C GLU A 101 -6.33 1.84 -2.80
N VAL A 102 -5.32 1.53 -2.00
CA VAL A 102 -4.75 0.19 -1.93
C VAL A 102 -5.77 -0.80 -1.41
N ILE A 103 -6.46 -0.48 -0.31
CA ILE A 103 -7.47 -1.37 0.28
C ILE A 103 -8.61 -1.62 -0.69
N THR A 104 -9.12 -0.58 -1.34
CA THR A 104 -10.20 -0.72 -2.32
C THR A 104 -9.79 -1.65 -3.45
N LEU A 105 -8.57 -1.49 -3.96
CA LEU A 105 -8.10 -2.30 -5.08
C LEU A 105 -7.83 -3.75 -4.67
N ILE A 106 -7.28 -3.98 -3.47
CA ILE A 106 -7.10 -5.33 -2.96
C ILE A 106 -8.45 -6.04 -2.88
N ASP A 107 -9.45 -5.37 -2.33
CA ASP A 107 -10.78 -5.96 -2.20
C ASP A 107 -11.39 -6.30 -3.56
N GLU A 108 -11.22 -5.43 -4.56
CA GLU A 108 -11.68 -5.70 -5.93
C GLU A 108 -10.97 -6.90 -6.55
N LEU A 109 -9.65 -7.00 -6.38
CA LEU A 109 -8.86 -8.07 -6.97
C LEU A 109 -9.03 -9.41 -6.25
N THR A 110 -9.47 -9.40 -5.01
CA THR A 110 -9.63 -10.60 -4.19
C THR A 110 -11.09 -10.94 -3.91
N ASP A 111 -12.01 -10.24 -4.53
CA ASP A 111 -13.44 -10.51 -4.35
C ASP A 111 -13.75 -11.95 -4.70
N GLY A 112 -14.45 -12.64 -3.79
CA GLY A 112 -14.82 -14.05 -3.99
C GLY A 112 -13.69 -15.05 -3.70
N ARG A 113 -12.58 -14.62 -3.12
CA ARG A 113 -11.44 -15.48 -2.79
C ARG A 113 -11.25 -15.69 -1.29
#